data_d0a2ca75f87af7e2f8655c463c0abf5d
#
_entry.id   d0a2ca75f87af7e2f8655c463c0abf5d
#
_cell.length_a   1.000
_cell.length_b   1.000
_cell.length_c   1.000
_cell.angle_alpha   90.00
_cell.angle_beta   90.00
_cell.angle_gamma   90.00
#
_symmetry.space_group_name_H-M   'P 1'
#
loop_
_entity.id
_entity.type
_entity.pdbx_description
1 polymer ?
#
loop_
_entity_poly.entity_id
_entity_poly.type
_entity_poly.pdbx_seq_one_letter_code
_entity_poly.pdbx_strand_id
1 'polypeptide(L)'
;MIRLQDIADMAGVSRTTVSNVINGNTKRVSQKTIDKITAILKEQNYVPHMGSVMLSGHGSRIIGVVLGFAQAHGMYSLQDSFVGELVGTIQMEAEMKGYYVMLIGGENIQNVVDIASRWNVEGLIILGYNDEKYRKLSRKLNKKMVLIDAYPAGEYFFQNVGVDDYSGGYQIGSYLCSCGFDKALFLAETDIDSDYSRWMGFKQAMEKEGKFCSRTRLIVIPGERNRRIQKYKELLPRFLQVKAVAFSSDYAAIEAMNFLSDLLPASTTVSMPEWSVQDLQQFIRM
;
A
#
# COMPACT_ATOMS: atom_id res chain seq x y z
N MET A 1 -18.22 22.58 -26.49
CA MET A 1 -17.57 21.26 -26.59
C MET A 1 -18.22 20.51 -27.71
N ILE A 2 -17.46 20.04 -28.70
CA ILE A 2 -17.98 19.33 -29.88
C ILE A 2 -18.61 18.00 -29.46
N ARG A 3 -19.75 17.64 -30.02
CA ARG A 3 -20.49 16.43 -29.72
C ARG A 3 -20.22 15.34 -30.76
N LEU A 4 -20.48 14.08 -30.40
CA LEU A 4 -20.37 12.95 -31.33
C LEU A 4 -21.23 13.11 -32.59
N GLN A 5 -22.38 13.77 -32.47
CA GLN A 5 -23.26 14.08 -33.60
C GLN A 5 -22.59 15.06 -34.56
N ASP A 6 -21.92 16.09 -34.03
CA ASP A 6 -21.26 17.09 -34.88
C ASP A 6 -20.13 16.44 -35.73
N ILE A 7 -19.41 15.47 -35.15
CA ILE A 7 -18.39 14.66 -35.86
C ILE A 7 -19.06 13.79 -36.96
N ALA A 8 -20.21 13.20 -36.63
CA ALA A 8 -20.97 12.37 -37.60
C ALA A 8 -21.44 13.19 -38.80
N ASP A 9 -21.95 14.38 -38.54
CA ASP A 9 -22.41 15.31 -39.57
C ASP A 9 -21.23 15.77 -40.48
N MET A 10 -20.07 16.13 -39.88
CA MET A 10 -18.85 16.48 -40.65
C MET A 10 -18.32 15.30 -41.47
N ALA A 11 -18.41 14.09 -40.94
CA ALA A 11 -17.96 12.90 -41.66
C ALA A 11 -18.95 12.40 -42.71
N GLY A 12 -20.23 12.85 -42.66
CA GLY A 12 -21.32 12.39 -43.53
C GLY A 12 -21.72 10.94 -43.23
N VAL A 13 -21.70 10.54 -41.96
CA VAL A 13 -22.02 9.17 -41.52
C VAL A 13 -22.94 9.20 -40.29
N SER A 14 -23.44 8.05 -39.90
CA SER A 14 -24.26 7.97 -38.69
C SER A 14 -23.40 8.12 -37.41
N ARG A 15 -24.02 8.62 -36.32
CA ARG A 15 -23.42 8.66 -35.01
C ARG A 15 -22.91 7.29 -34.56
N THR A 16 -23.62 6.22 -34.89
CA THR A 16 -23.22 4.84 -34.61
C THR A 16 -21.93 4.47 -35.33
N THR A 17 -21.75 4.91 -36.59
CA THR A 17 -20.49 4.66 -37.32
C THR A 17 -19.30 5.35 -36.67
N VAL A 18 -19.46 6.61 -36.25
CA VAL A 18 -18.41 7.33 -35.52
C VAL A 18 -18.09 6.63 -34.18
N SER A 19 -19.12 6.24 -33.42
CA SER A 19 -18.95 5.50 -32.17
C SER A 19 -18.22 4.17 -32.40
N ASN A 20 -18.54 3.44 -33.45
CA ASN A 20 -17.86 2.20 -33.79
C ASN A 20 -16.36 2.41 -34.11
N VAL A 21 -16.03 3.48 -34.84
CA VAL A 21 -14.63 3.81 -35.15
C VAL A 21 -13.86 4.18 -33.87
N ILE A 22 -14.42 5.03 -33.01
CA ILE A 22 -13.81 5.42 -31.72
C ILE A 22 -13.57 4.20 -30.83
N ASN A 23 -14.50 3.25 -30.84
CA ASN A 23 -14.43 2.06 -29.97
C ASN A 23 -13.72 0.87 -30.65
N GLY A 24 -13.09 1.05 -31.82
CA GLY A 24 -12.36 -0.02 -32.52
C GLY A 24 -13.25 -1.08 -33.20
N ASN A 25 -14.56 -0.93 -33.21
CA ASN A 25 -15.53 -1.85 -33.81
C ASN A 25 -15.64 -1.62 -35.33
N THR A 26 -14.51 -1.73 -36.05
CA THR A 26 -14.36 -1.28 -37.43
C THR A 26 -14.69 -2.34 -38.50
N LYS A 27 -15.03 -3.57 -38.10
CA LYS A 27 -15.24 -4.72 -39.02
C LYS A 27 -16.23 -4.43 -40.19
N ARG A 28 -17.15 -3.49 -40.01
CA ARG A 28 -18.18 -3.11 -40.99
C ARG A 28 -18.03 -1.70 -41.54
N VAL A 29 -16.86 -1.08 -41.33
CA VAL A 29 -16.58 0.30 -41.75
C VAL A 29 -15.40 0.27 -42.73
N SER A 30 -15.55 0.97 -43.88
CA SER A 30 -14.47 1.03 -44.86
C SER A 30 -13.27 1.80 -44.32
N GLN A 31 -12.05 1.42 -44.72
CA GLN A 31 -10.82 2.10 -44.33
C GLN A 31 -10.88 3.60 -44.59
N LYS A 32 -11.37 3.99 -45.78
CA LYS A 32 -11.58 5.40 -46.17
C LYS A 32 -12.44 6.17 -45.16
N THR A 33 -13.50 5.53 -44.66
CA THR A 33 -14.39 6.12 -43.64
C THR A 33 -13.70 6.23 -42.28
N ILE A 34 -12.92 5.22 -41.89
CA ILE A 34 -12.14 5.23 -40.68
C ILE A 34 -11.13 6.38 -40.68
N ASP A 35 -10.36 6.50 -41.77
CA ASP A 35 -9.36 7.55 -41.93
C ASP A 35 -9.99 8.95 -41.89
N LYS A 36 -11.14 9.16 -42.57
CA LYS A 36 -11.89 10.41 -42.53
C LYS A 36 -12.33 10.77 -41.12
N ILE A 37 -12.96 9.83 -40.41
CA ILE A 37 -13.41 10.07 -39.02
C ILE A 37 -12.23 10.37 -38.11
N THR A 38 -11.15 9.61 -38.22
CA THR A 38 -9.95 9.80 -37.40
C THR A 38 -9.30 11.16 -37.62
N ALA A 39 -9.26 11.64 -38.88
CA ALA A 39 -8.76 12.97 -39.20
C ALA A 39 -9.62 14.07 -38.56
N ILE A 40 -10.95 13.97 -38.66
CA ILE A 40 -11.89 14.93 -38.04
C ILE A 40 -11.77 14.92 -36.52
N LEU A 41 -11.70 13.74 -35.89
CA LEU A 41 -11.51 13.62 -34.43
C LEU A 41 -10.25 14.34 -33.98
N LYS A 42 -9.14 14.19 -34.71
CA LYS A 42 -7.87 14.82 -34.43
C LYS A 42 -7.92 16.33 -34.63
N GLU A 43 -8.48 16.79 -35.75
CA GLU A 43 -8.62 18.22 -36.09
C GLU A 43 -9.49 18.95 -35.07
N GLN A 44 -10.56 18.31 -34.60
CA GLN A 44 -11.51 18.88 -33.65
C GLN A 44 -11.08 18.66 -32.18
N ASN A 45 -9.91 18.04 -31.93
CA ASN A 45 -9.47 17.65 -30.59
C ASN A 45 -10.57 16.94 -29.79
N TYR A 46 -11.32 16.06 -30.44
CA TYR A 46 -12.44 15.38 -29.82
C TYR A 46 -11.94 14.31 -28.84
N VAL A 47 -12.32 14.45 -27.58
CA VAL A 47 -12.07 13.44 -26.54
C VAL A 47 -13.39 12.78 -26.17
N PRO A 48 -13.51 11.44 -26.31
CA PRO A 48 -14.72 10.72 -25.92
C PRO A 48 -15.05 10.92 -24.46
N HIS A 49 -16.31 11.23 -24.17
CA HIS A 49 -16.76 11.36 -22.79
C HIS A 49 -16.79 9.97 -22.11
N MET A 50 -16.13 9.79 -20.95
CA MET A 50 -16.03 8.48 -20.28
C MET A 50 -17.40 7.82 -20.04
N GLY A 51 -18.43 8.59 -19.71
CA GLY A 51 -19.80 8.06 -19.60
C GLY A 51 -20.31 7.37 -20.86
N SER A 52 -19.93 7.86 -22.05
CA SER A 52 -20.28 7.24 -23.32
C SER A 52 -19.48 5.96 -23.59
N VAL A 53 -18.22 5.94 -23.16
CA VAL A 53 -17.34 4.75 -23.26
C VAL A 53 -17.86 3.64 -22.36
N MET A 54 -18.23 3.97 -21.13
CA MET A 54 -18.81 3.03 -20.17
C MET A 54 -20.12 2.40 -20.66
N LEU A 55 -21.00 3.22 -21.26
CA LEU A 55 -22.26 2.74 -21.80
C LEU A 55 -22.09 1.83 -23.03
N SER A 56 -20.98 1.93 -23.76
CA SER A 56 -20.67 1.06 -24.91
C SER A 56 -20.07 -0.30 -24.53
N GLY A 57 -19.98 -0.62 -23.23
CA GLY A 57 -19.54 -1.94 -22.73
C GLY A 57 -18.02 -2.14 -22.69
N HIS A 58 -17.22 -1.09 -22.87
CA HIS A 58 -15.75 -1.17 -22.89
C HIS A 58 -15.10 -1.06 -21.51
N GLY A 59 -15.88 -1.17 -20.44
CA GLY A 59 -15.38 -1.00 -19.07
C GLY A 59 -15.09 0.45 -18.72
N SER A 60 -14.74 0.70 -17.45
CA SER A 60 -14.38 2.05 -16.98
C SER A 60 -12.89 2.35 -17.11
N ARG A 61 -12.07 1.30 -17.21
CA ARG A 61 -10.61 1.37 -17.05
C ARG A 61 -10.18 2.06 -15.74
N ILE A 62 -10.99 1.97 -14.70
CA ILE A 62 -10.70 2.54 -13.39
C ILE A 62 -10.31 1.41 -12.43
N ILE A 63 -9.15 1.55 -11.80
CA ILE A 63 -8.70 0.74 -10.68
C ILE A 63 -8.89 1.57 -9.41
N GLY A 64 -9.61 1.03 -8.43
CA GLY A 64 -9.76 1.66 -7.13
C GLY A 64 -8.58 1.29 -6.21
N VAL A 65 -7.92 2.29 -5.63
CA VAL A 65 -6.95 2.10 -4.56
C VAL A 65 -7.62 2.49 -3.26
N VAL A 66 -7.87 1.50 -2.42
CA VAL A 66 -8.58 1.65 -1.14
C VAL A 66 -7.56 1.78 -0.02
N LEU A 67 -7.58 2.91 0.70
CA LEU A 67 -6.80 3.12 1.90
C LEU A 67 -7.67 2.86 3.12
N GLY A 68 -7.43 1.75 3.81
CA GLY A 68 -8.24 1.23 4.92
C GLY A 68 -8.12 2.02 6.22
N PHE A 69 -7.27 3.04 6.23
CA PHE A 69 -7.03 3.94 7.35
C PHE A 69 -6.86 5.38 6.84
N ALA A 70 -7.42 6.36 7.57
CA ALA A 70 -7.27 7.77 7.23
C ALA A 70 -5.96 8.35 7.76
N GLN A 71 -5.50 7.86 8.91
CA GLN A 71 -4.28 8.30 9.57
C GLN A 71 -3.48 7.11 10.08
N ALA A 72 -2.17 7.21 9.95
CA ALA A 72 -1.20 6.32 10.58
C ALA A 72 -0.07 7.17 11.19
N HIS A 73 0.43 6.78 12.34
CA HIS A 73 1.52 7.48 13.05
C HIS A 73 1.29 9.00 13.26
N GLY A 74 0.02 9.43 13.35
CA GLY A 74 -0.34 10.84 13.48
C GLY A 74 -0.29 11.64 12.18
N MET A 75 -0.09 10.99 11.04
CA MET A 75 -0.08 11.58 9.70
C MET A 75 -1.28 11.07 8.88
N TYR A 76 -1.73 11.86 7.92
CA TYR A 76 -2.67 11.36 6.91
C TYR A 76 -2.00 10.28 6.06
N SER A 77 -2.76 9.27 5.64
CA SER A 77 -2.23 8.10 4.95
C SER A 77 -1.31 8.41 3.75
N LEU A 78 -1.60 9.45 2.98
CA LEU A 78 -0.75 9.86 1.85
C LEU A 78 0.51 10.65 2.25
N GLN A 79 0.65 11.04 3.51
CA GLN A 79 1.88 11.65 4.03
C GLN A 79 2.91 10.60 4.47
N ASP A 80 2.44 9.37 4.67
CA ASP A 80 3.32 8.24 4.90
C ASP A 80 4.13 7.94 3.63
N SER A 81 5.45 7.89 3.75
CA SER A 81 6.34 7.72 2.60
C SER A 81 6.12 6.41 1.86
N PHE A 82 5.85 5.32 2.58
CA PHE A 82 5.55 4.02 1.99
C PHE A 82 4.23 4.06 1.20
N VAL A 83 3.18 4.63 1.79
CA VAL A 83 1.87 4.75 1.12
C VAL A 83 1.97 5.67 -0.09
N GLY A 84 2.69 6.79 0.04
CA GLY A 84 2.90 7.73 -1.07
C GLY A 84 3.63 7.09 -2.25
N GLU A 85 4.71 6.37 -2.01
CA GLU A 85 5.48 5.66 -3.03
C GLU A 85 4.67 4.52 -3.67
N LEU A 86 3.94 3.74 -2.85
CA LEU A 86 3.06 2.68 -3.32
C LEU A 86 1.98 3.22 -4.27
N VAL A 87 1.27 4.27 -3.86
CA VAL A 87 0.21 4.89 -4.68
C VAL A 87 0.79 5.46 -5.98
N GLY A 88 1.96 6.11 -5.90
CA GLY A 88 2.65 6.64 -7.08
C GLY A 88 3.05 5.55 -8.06
N THR A 89 3.60 4.44 -7.55
CA THR A 89 3.98 3.28 -8.38
C THR A 89 2.74 2.64 -9.03
N ILE A 90 1.66 2.44 -8.26
CA ILE A 90 0.40 1.90 -8.80
C ILE A 90 -0.14 2.82 -9.90
N GLN A 91 -0.11 4.14 -9.70
CA GLN A 91 -0.59 5.10 -10.69
C GLN A 91 0.21 5.02 -12.00
N MET A 92 1.53 5.00 -11.92
CA MET A 92 2.41 4.89 -13.08
C MET A 92 2.19 3.58 -13.84
N GLU A 93 2.11 2.45 -13.15
CA GLU A 93 1.87 1.14 -13.75
C GLU A 93 0.47 1.02 -14.38
N ALA A 94 -0.54 1.60 -13.73
CA ALA A 94 -1.89 1.64 -14.26
C ALA A 94 -1.96 2.47 -15.56
N GLU A 95 -1.32 3.64 -15.57
CA GLU A 95 -1.26 4.52 -16.74
C GLU A 95 -0.60 3.85 -17.95
N MET A 96 0.53 3.17 -17.75
CA MET A 96 1.20 2.41 -18.81
C MET A 96 0.30 1.32 -19.43
N LYS A 97 -0.65 0.80 -18.66
CA LYS A 97 -1.64 -0.19 -19.12
C LYS A 97 -2.96 0.42 -19.58
N GLY A 98 -3.04 1.75 -19.63
CA GLY A 98 -4.24 2.49 -20.06
C GLY A 98 -5.38 2.48 -19.03
N TYR A 99 -5.06 2.36 -17.75
CA TYR A 99 -5.99 2.46 -16.64
C TYR A 99 -5.85 3.79 -15.91
N TYR A 100 -6.91 4.20 -15.25
CA TYR A 100 -6.95 5.33 -14.33
C TYR A 100 -7.00 4.83 -12.89
N VAL A 101 -6.39 5.57 -11.97
CA VAL A 101 -6.43 5.27 -10.53
C VAL A 101 -7.44 6.17 -9.84
N MET A 102 -8.30 5.58 -9.03
CA MET A 102 -9.22 6.29 -8.15
C MET A 102 -8.89 5.94 -6.71
N LEU A 103 -8.49 6.94 -5.92
CA LEU A 103 -8.29 6.77 -4.48
C LEU A 103 -9.63 6.75 -3.75
N ILE A 104 -9.80 5.78 -2.85
CA ILE A 104 -11.05 5.56 -2.11
C ILE A 104 -10.70 5.43 -0.63
N GLY A 105 -11.35 6.24 0.22
CA GLY A 105 -11.26 6.07 1.66
C GLY A 105 -11.94 4.78 2.10
N GLY A 106 -11.19 3.91 2.77
CA GLY A 106 -11.55 2.53 3.08
C GLY A 106 -12.04 2.28 4.50
N GLU A 107 -12.16 3.29 5.37
CA GLU A 107 -12.64 3.09 6.74
C GLU A 107 -14.08 2.57 6.78
N ASN A 108 -14.93 3.10 5.91
CA ASN A 108 -16.31 2.68 5.75
C ASN A 108 -16.49 1.78 4.52
N ILE A 109 -16.72 0.49 4.75
CA ILE A 109 -16.91 -0.51 3.69
C ILE A 109 -18.08 -0.16 2.76
N GLN A 110 -19.18 0.40 3.28
CA GLN A 110 -20.33 0.75 2.44
C GLN A 110 -19.97 1.87 1.45
N ASN A 111 -19.18 2.84 1.87
CA ASN A 111 -18.67 3.89 1.00
C ASN A 111 -17.81 3.31 -0.14
N VAL A 112 -16.96 2.34 0.15
CA VAL A 112 -16.17 1.64 -0.88
C VAL A 112 -17.06 0.94 -1.89
N VAL A 113 -18.09 0.22 -1.41
CA VAL A 113 -19.07 -0.46 -2.27
C VAL A 113 -19.79 0.54 -3.18
N ASP A 114 -20.28 1.63 -2.62
CA ASP A 114 -21.03 2.65 -3.33
C ASP A 114 -20.20 3.33 -4.43
N ILE A 115 -18.98 3.73 -4.09
CA ILE A 115 -18.06 4.38 -5.06
C ILE A 115 -17.67 3.39 -6.14
N ALA A 116 -17.21 2.18 -5.78
CA ALA A 116 -16.78 1.18 -6.75
C ALA A 116 -17.91 0.77 -7.71
N SER A 117 -19.15 0.73 -7.22
CA SER A 117 -20.32 0.41 -8.05
C SER A 117 -20.73 1.57 -8.95
N ARG A 118 -20.82 2.79 -8.42
CA ARG A 118 -21.21 3.99 -9.19
C ARG A 118 -20.27 4.31 -10.34
N TRP A 119 -18.97 4.15 -10.09
CA TRP A 119 -17.93 4.41 -11.10
C TRP A 119 -17.56 3.17 -11.91
N ASN A 120 -18.27 2.06 -11.70
CA ASN A 120 -18.00 0.78 -12.35
C ASN A 120 -16.50 0.40 -12.31
N VAL A 121 -15.86 0.58 -11.16
CA VAL A 121 -14.43 0.25 -10.95
C VAL A 121 -14.18 -1.20 -11.33
N GLU A 122 -13.13 -1.50 -12.11
CA GLU A 122 -12.87 -2.84 -12.65
C GLU A 122 -12.22 -3.77 -11.65
N GLY A 123 -11.41 -3.22 -10.74
CA GLY A 123 -10.76 -3.96 -9.67
C GLY A 123 -10.34 -3.04 -8.54
N LEU A 124 -10.00 -3.62 -7.40
CA LEU A 124 -9.54 -2.91 -6.22
C LEU A 124 -8.15 -3.39 -5.79
N ILE A 125 -7.29 -2.45 -5.44
CA ILE A 125 -6.06 -2.66 -4.69
C ILE A 125 -6.30 -2.08 -3.31
N ILE A 126 -6.11 -2.87 -2.25
CA ILE A 126 -6.58 -2.54 -0.90
C ILE A 126 -5.41 -2.61 0.08
N LEU A 127 -5.12 -1.50 0.73
CA LEU A 127 -4.13 -1.40 1.80
C LEU A 127 -4.82 -1.20 3.15
N GLY A 128 -4.34 -1.88 4.18
CA GLY A 128 -4.81 -1.71 5.56
C GLY A 128 -6.15 -2.40 5.89
N TYR A 129 -6.51 -3.44 5.14
CA TYR A 129 -7.62 -4.30 5.49
C TYR A 129 -7.11 -5.59 6.12
N ASN A 130 -7.70 -5.96 7.23
CA ASN A 130 -7.59 -7.30 7.78
C ASN A 130 -8.60 -8.26 7.12
N ASP A 131 -8.49 -9.54 7.46
CA ASP A 131 -9.36 -10.61 6.94
C ASP A 131 -10.86 -10.32 7.16
N GLU A 132 -11.26 -9.79 8.31
CA GLU A 132 -12.66 -9.48 8.60
C GLU A 132 -13.21 -8.37 7.67
N LYS A 133 -12.48 -7.28 7.49
CA LYS A 133 -12.88 -6.18 6.58
C LYS A 133 -12.94 -6.66 5.13
N TYR A 134 -11.95 -7.46 4.70
CA TYR A 134 -11.94 -8.04 3.37
C TYR A 134 -13.19 -8.91 3.11
N ARG A 135 -13.52 -9.82 4.03
CA ARG A 135 -14.69 -10.68 3.88
C ARG A 135 -16.01 -9.89 3.83
N LYS A 136 -16.12 -8.84 4.62
CA LYS A 136 -17.30 -7.95 4.57
C LYS A 136 -17.42 -7.25 3.22
N LEU A 137 -16.30 -6.80 2.64
CA LEU A 137 -16.28 -6.15 1.33
C LEU A 137 -16.57 -7.16 0.21
N SER A 138 -15.91 -8.31 0.18
CA SER A 138 -16.04 -9.32 -0.88
C SER A 138 -17.44 -9.92 -0.98
N ARG A 139 -18.18 -10.00 0.13
CA ARG A 139 -19.59 -10.42 0.13
C ARG A 139 -20.54 -9.39 -0.52
N LYS A 140 -20.16 -8.11 -0.50
CA LYS A 140 -21.00 -7.01 -1.01
C LYS A 140 -20.61 -6.59 -2.43
N LEU A 141 -19.39 -6.88 -2.86
CA LEU A 141 -18.84 -6.39 -4.11
C LEU A 141 -18.14 -7.52 -4.87
N ASN A 142 -18.75 -7.96 -5.97
CA ASN A 142 -18.17 -8.98 -6.86
C ASN A 142 -17.19 -8.32 -7.85
N LYS A 143 -15.99 -7.97 -7.37
CA LYS A 143 -14.90 -7.39 -8.15
C LYS A 143 -13.59 -8.13 -7.83
N LYS A 144 -12.63 -8.08 -8.76
CA LYS A 144 -11.27 -8.54 -8.48
C LYS A 144 -10.65 -7.65 -7.42
N MET A 145 -9.99 -8.23 -6.43
CA MET A 145 -9.36 -7.53 -5.32
C MET A 145 -7.98 -8.09 -5.07
N VAL A 146 -7.01 -7.22 -4.86
CA VAL A 146 -5.66 -7.54 -4.39
C VAL A 146 -5.41 -6.77 -3.11
N LEU A 147 -4.96 -7.45 -2.08
CA LEU A 147 -4.60 -6.83 -0.81
C LEU A 147 -3.09 -6.55 -0.79
N ILE A 148 -2.70 -5.51 -0.09
CA ILE A 148 -1.31 -5.18 0.19
C ILE A 148 -1.05 -5.41 1.68
N ASP A 149 0.02 -6.16 1.97
CA ASP A 149 0.48 -6.49 3.33
C ASP A 149 -0.65 -6.97 4.25
N ALA A 150 -1.51 -7.85 3.72
CA ALA A 150 -2.58 -8.47 4.49
C ALA A 150 -2.18 -9.87 4.95
N TYR A 151 -2.62 -10.25 6.14
CA TYR A 151 -2.31 -11.53 6.75
C TYR A 151 -3.60 -12.33 6.97
N PRO A 152 -3.80 -13.43 6.21
CA PRO A 152 -5.02 -14.23 6.35
C PRO A 152 -5.01 -14.99 7.68
N ALA A 153 -6.10 -14.87 8.43
CA ALA A 153 -6.36 -15.69 9.59
C ALA A 153 -7.27 -16.88 9.19
N GLY A 154 -6.70 -17.91 8.53
CA GLY A 154 -7.44 -19.13 8.18
C GLY A 154 -7.35 -19.55 6.71
N GLU A 155 -8.28 -20.42 6.28
CA GLU A 155 -8.24 -21.10 4.96
C GLU A 155 -8.74 -20.24 3.77
N TYR A 156 -8.97 -18.97 3.94
CA TYR A 156 -9.50 -18.11 2.86
C TYR A 156 -8.37 -17.60 1.98
N PHE A 157 -8.47 -17.95 0.70
CA PHE A 157 -7.56 -17.44 -0.31
C PHE A 157 -8.02 -16.06 -0.79
N PHE A 158 -7.15 -15.07 -0.63
CA PHE A 158 -7.23 -13.80 -1.34
C PHE A 158 -5.88 -13.53 -2.02
N GLN A 159 -5.90 -12.72 -3.07
CA GLN A 159 -4.66 -12.29 -3.69
C GLN A 159 -4.02 -11.23 -2.79
N ASN A 160 -2.80 -11.50 -2.36
CA ASN A 160 -2.01 -10.60 -1.53
C ASN A 160 -0.65 -10.35 -2.16
N VAL A 161 -0.18 -9.14 -2.04
CA VAL A 161 1.18 -8.71 -2.37
C VAL A 161 1.76 -8.08 -1.11
N GLY A 162 2.89 -8.55 -0.65
CA GLY A 162 3.49 -8.06 0.57
C GLY A 162 4.97 -8.44 0.66
N VAL A 163 5.64 -7.91 1.66
CA VAL A 163 7.03 -8.25 1.98
C VAL A 163 7.09 -9.51 2.86
N ASP A 164 8.24 -10.17 2.88
CA ASP A 164 8.51 -11.26 3.82
C ASP A 164 8.92 -10.69 5.18
N ASP A 165 7.92 -10.31 5.97
CA ASP A 165 8.10 -9.71 7.29
C ASP A 165 8.82 -10.63 8.27
N TYR A 166 8.59 -11.94 8.15
CA TYR A 166 9.29 -12.92 8.97
C TYR A 166 10.80 -12.92 8.66
N SER A 167 11.17 -12.96 7.38
CA SER A 167 12.56 -12.89 6.95
C SER A 167 13.21 -11.56 7.36
N GLY A 168 12.48 -10.44 7.24
CA GLY A 168 12.93 -9.13 7.69
C GLY A 168 13.25 -9.13 9.19
N GLY A 169 12.36 -9.65 10.02
CA GLY A 169 12.58 -9.79 11.45
C GLY A 169 13.76 -10.71 11.79
N TYR A 170 13.88 -11.84 11.07
CA TYR A 170 15.00 -12.77 11.25
C TYR A 170 16.35 -12.11 10.92
N GLN A 171 16.41 -11.31 9.87
CA GLN A 171 17.63 -10.57 9.49
C GLN A 171 18.05 -9.56 10.55
N ILE A 172 17.09 -8.81 11.12
CA ILE A 172 17.35 -7.88 12.25
C ILE A 172 17.93 -8.64 13.43
N GLY A 173 17.31 -9.75 13.83
CA GLY A 173 17.81 -10.57 14.95
C GLY A 173 19.21 -11.13 14.69
N SER A 174 19.47 -11.66 13.49
CA SER A 174 20.77 -12.18 13.08
C SER A 174 21.85 -11.09 13.07
N TYR A 175 21.50 -9.90 12.57
CA TYR A 175 22.41 -8.75 12.59
C TYR A 175 22.79 -8.35 14.01
N LEU A 176 21.83 -8.21 14.92
CA LEU A 176 22.14 -7.89 16.33
C LEU A 176 23.02 -8.96 16.97
N CYS A 177 22.78 -10.23 16.68
CA CYS A 177 23.62 -11.32 17.14
C CYS A 177 25.06 -11.22 16.62
N SER A 178 25.23 -10.89 15.34
CA SER A 178 26.57 -10.72 14.73
C SER A 178 27.34 -9.53 15.33
N CYS A 179 26.64 -8.49 15.74
CA CYS A 179 27.19 -7.35 16.47
C CYS A 179 27.53 -7.66 17.95
N GLY A 180 27.30 -8.89 18.40
CA GLY A 180 27.59 -9.33 19.76
C GLY A 180 26.52 -8.95 20.80
N PHE A 181 25.35 -8.46 20.37
CA PHE A 181 24.26 -8.17 21.28
C PHE A 181 23.56 -9.47 21.72
N ASP A 182 23.63 -9.74 23.00
CA ASP A 182 23.04 -10.92 23.66
C ASP A 182 21.68 -10.65 24.31
N LYS A 183 21.34 -9.37 24.46
CA LYS A 183 20.10 -8.90 25.07
C LYS A 183 19.55 -7.75 24.24
N ALA A 184 18.41 -8.00 23.62
CA ALA A 184 17.70 -6.99 22.87
C ALA A 184 16.21 -6.98 23.25
N LEU A 185 15.56 -5.84 23.12
CA LEU A 185 14.10 -5.72 23.16
C LEU A 185 13.56 -5.64 21.73
N PHE A 186 12.31 -6.08 21.55
CA PHE A 186 11.58 -5.87 20.31
C PHE A 186 10.28 -5.14 20.62
N LEU A 187 10.07 -4.00 19.98
CA LEU A 187 8.91 -3.13 20.14
C LEU A 187 8.12 -3.08 18.85
N ALA A 188 6.80 -3.18 18.97
CA ALA A 188 5.87 -3.11 17.84
C ALA A 188 4.59 -2.39 18.25
N GLU A 189 3.83 -1.88 17.30
CA GLU A 189 2.55 -1.21 17.59
C GLU A 189 1.41 -2.21 17.79
N THR A 190 1.56 -3.42 17.24
CA THR A 190 0.58 -4.52 17.38
C THR A 190 1.27 -5.83 17.69
N ASP A 191 0.50 -6.84 18.09
CA ASP A 191 0.92 -8.22 18.27
C ASP A 191 0.27 -9.17 17.24
N ILE A 192 -0.13 -8.62 16.11
CA ILE A 192 -0.76 -9.33 14.99
C ILE A 192 -0.08 -8.94 13.67
N ASP A 193 -0.44 -9.64 12.60
CA ASP A 193 -0.08 -9.35 11.20
C ASP A 193 1.44 -9.18 10.99
N SER A 194 1.87 -8.13 10.30
CA SER A 194 3.28 -7.86 9.97
C SER A 194 4.18 -7.74 11.21
N ASP A 195 3.72 -7.02 12.22
CA ASP A 195 4.47 -6.80 13.46
C ASP A 195 4.77 -8.12 14.18
N TYR A 196 3.76 -8.98 14.28
CA TYR A 196 3.93 -10.31 14.86
C TYR A 196 4.85 -11.20 14.01
N SER A 197 4.73 -11.14 12.70
CA SER A 197 5.58 -11.89 11.79
C SER A 197 7.05 -11.47 11.92
N ARG A 198 7.34 -10.17 11.94
CA ARG A 198 8.68 -9.61 12.21
C ARG A 198 9.21 -10.05 13.56
N TRP A 199 8.38 -9.98 14.60
CA TRP A 199 8.75 -10.47 15.92
C TRP A 199 9.12 -11.95 15.91
N MET A 200 8.35 -12.81 15.24
CA MET A 200 8.61 -14.25 15.18
C MET A 200 9.94 -14.57 14.49
N GLY A 201 10.24 -13.87 13.39
CA GLY A 201 11.53 -13.98 12.74
C GLY A 201 12.69 -13.53 13.63
N PHE A 202 12.56 -12.36 14.26
CA PHE A 202 13.54 -11.84 15.21
C PHE A 202 13.80 -12.82 16.36
N LYS A 203 12.74 -13.33 16.96
CA LYS A 203 12.81 -14.31 18.04
C LYS A 203 13.56 -15.55 17.59
N GLN A 204 13.24 -16.12 16.44
CA GLN A 204 13.90 -17.31 15.92
C GLN A 204 15.40 -17.09 15.72
N ALA A 205 15.81 -15.95 15.16
CA ALA A 205 17.23 -15.63 15.00
C ALA A 205 17.96 -15.60 16.34
N MET A 206 17.39 -14.92 17.33
CA MET A 206 17.98 -14.84 18.69
C MET A 206 18.03 -16.21 19.39
N GLU A 207 16.99 -17.06 19.20
CA GLU A 207 16.96 -18.42 19.78
C GLU A 207 18.02 -19.31 19.14
N LYS A 208 18.20 -19.25 17.84
CA LYS A 208 19.20 -20.05 17.11
C LYS A 208 20.62 -19.78 17.61
N GLU A 209 20.92 -18.54 17.97
CA GLU A 209 22.21 -18.14 18.51
C GLU A 209 22.31 -18.32 20.04
N GLY A 210 21.29 -18.92 20.69
CA GLY A 210 21.25 -19.12 22.13
C GLY A 210 21.19 -17.83 22.95
N LYS A 211 20.82 -16.70 22.31
CA LYS A 211 20.78 -15.36 22.90
C LYS A 211 19.40 -14.91 23.32
N PHE A 212 18.37 -15.69 22.98
CA PHE A 212 17.02 -15.40 23.38
C PHE A 212 16.83 -15.71 24.87
N CYS A 213 16.35 -14.74 25.64
CA CYS A 213 15.92 -14.96 27.01
C CYS A 213 14.40 -14.77 27.13
N SER A 214 13.78 -15.43 28.12
CA SER A 214 12.34 -15.34 28.39
C SER A 214 11.84 -13.92 28.68
N ARG A 215 12.76 -12.99 28.94
CA ARG A 215 12.49 -11.55 29.14
C ARG A 215 12.41 -10.77 27.83
N THR A 216 12.92 -11.35 26.72
CA THR A 216 12.78 -10.78 25.38
C THR A 216 11.38 -11.11 24.87
N ARG A 217 10.40 -10.34 25.31
CA ARG A 217 9.01 -10.47 24.83
C ARG A 217 8.73 -9.37 23.83
N LEU A 218 7.83 -9.63 22.92
CA LEU A 218 7.19 -8.57 22.14
C LEU A 218 6.61 -7.53 23.12
N ILE A 219 7.02 -6.30 22.94
CA ILE A 219 6.50 -5.17 23.72
C ILE A 219 5.60 -4.36 22.79
N VAL A 220 4.31 -4.40 23.04
CA VAL A 220 3.35 -3.59 22.29
C VAL A 220 3.39 -2.16 22.83
N ILE A 221 3.62 -1.22 21.92
CA ILE A 221 3.59 0.23 22.17
C ILE A 221 2.35 0.84 21.56
N PRO A 222 1.72 1.83 22.20
CA PRO A 222 0.50 2.46 21.66
C PRO A 222 0.74 3.16 20.32
N GLY A 223 -0.22 3.06 19.38
CA GLY A 223 -0.19 3.79 18.11
C GLY A 223 -0.36 5.31 18.28
N GLU A 224 -1.04 5.77 19.34
CA GLU A 224 -1.21 7.19 19.64
C GLU A 224 0.07 7.76 20.29
N ARG A 225 0.60 8.86 19.71
CA ARG A 225 1.92 9.42 20.04
C ARG A 225 2.11 9.71 21.53
N ASN A 226 1.17 10.41 22.16
CA ASN A 226 1.34 10.81 23.58
C ASN A 226 1.37 9.60 24.51
N ARG A 227 0.54 8.59 24.22
CA ARG A 227 0.54 7.32 24.99
C ARG A 227 1.81 6.53 24.72
N ARG A 228 2.35 6.57 23.51
CA ARG A 228 3.60 5.92 23.15
C ARG A 228 4.79 6.55 23.87
N ILE A 229 4.86 7.87 23.93
CA ILE A 229 5.88 8.59 24.73
C ILE A 229 5.78 8.23 26.22
N GLN A 230 4.58 8.16 26.77
CA GLN A 230 4.40 7.70 28.14
C GLN A 230 4.88 6.26 28.33
N LYS A 231 4.63 5.39 27.35
CA LYS A 231 5.13 4.01 27.36
C LYS A 231 6.66 3.93 27.31
N TYR A 232 7.31 4.79 26.54
CA TYR A 232 8.77 4.87 26.52
C TYR A 232 9.33 5.29 27.89
N LYS A 233 8.68 6.21 28.61
CA LYS A 233 9.07 6.57 30.01
C LYS A 233 8.99 5.36 30.93
N GLU A 234 7.93 4.58 30.86
CA GLU A 234 7.77 3.35 31.64
C GLU A 234 8.84 2.29 31.30
N LEU A 235 9.26 2.23 30.03
CA LEU A 235 10.25 1.28 29.55
C LEU A 235 11.70 1.73 29.78
N LEU A 236 11.94 2.98 30.19
CA LEU A 236 13.28 3.53 30.37
C LEU A 236 14.20 2.64 31.22
N PRO A 237 13.78 2.07 32.38
CA PRO A 237 14.62 1.14 33.14
C PRO A 237 15.02 -0.12 32.38
N ARG A 238 14.17 -0.57 31.43
CA ARG A 238 14.45 -1.73 30.56
C ARG A 238 15.40 -1.36 29.44
N PHE A 239 15.24 -0.20 28.82
CA PHE A 239 16.16 0.31 27.82
C PHE A 239 17.59 0.42 28.34
N LEU A 240 17.77 0.87 29.59
CA LEU A 240 19.08 0.97 30.25
C LEU A 240 19.71 -0.39 30.60
N GLN A 241 18.94 -1.48 30.61
CA GLN A 241 19.44 -2.83 30.92
C GLN A 241 19.82 -3.63 29.68
N VAL A 242 19.48 -3.14 28.47
CA VAL A 242 19.81 -3.79 27.20
C VAL A 242 20.77 -2.95 26.40
N LYS A 243 21.45 -3.58 25.44
CA LYS A 243 22.39 -2.90 24.55
C LYS A 243 21.78 -2.60 23.18
N ALA A 244 20.66 -3.24 22.87
CA ALA A 244 19.97 -3.07 21.59
C ALA A 244 18.45 -3.09 21.77
N VAL A 245 17.78 -2.31 20.94
CA VAL A 245 16.32 -2.28 20.82
C VAL A 245 15.97 -2.34 19.34
N ALA A 246 15.19 -3.33 18.94
CA ALA A 246 14.63 -3.46 17.62
C ALA A 246 13.18 -2.95 17.63
N PHE A 247 12.78 -2.36 16.55
CA PHE A 247 11.41 -1.88 16.33
C PHE A 247 10.84 -2.52 15.06
N SER A 248 9.54 -2.75 15.05
CA SER A 248 8.86 -3.21 13.85
C SER A 248 8.72 -2.11 12.78
N SER A 249 8.87 -0.85 13.16
CA SER A 249 8.70 0.33 12.31
C SER A 249 9.82 1.33 12.58
N ASP A 250 10.33 1.94 11.52
CA ASP A 250 11.32 3.02 11.56
C ASP A 250 10.74 4.29 12.22
N TYR A 251 9.47 4.61 12.02
CA TYR A 251 8.80 5.73 12.70
C TYR A 251 8.90 5.61 14.22
N ALA A 252 8.58 4.44 14.77
CA ALA A 252 8.66 4.19 16.19
C ALA A 252 10.11 4.22 16.68
N ALA A 253 11.05 3.71 15.88
CA ALA A 253 12.48 3.74 16.19
C ALA A 253 13.03 5.17 16.27
N ILE A 254 12.75 6.00 15.26
CA ILE A 254 13.18 7.41 15.19
C ILE A 254 12.58 8.21 16.34
N GLU A 255 11.29 8.02 16.63
CA GLU A 255 10.63 8.70 17.74
C GLU A 255 11.24 8.30 19.09
N ALA A 256 11.50 7.02 19.30
CA ALA A 256 12.15 6.54 20.51
C ALA A 256 13.58 7.06 20.66
N MET A 257 14.35 7.12 19.58
CA MET A 257 15.69 7.71 19.57
C MET A 257 15.66 9.18 20.00
N ASN A 258 14.80 9.99 19.38
CA ASN A 258 14.66 11.39 19.74
C ASN A 258 14.30 11.54 21.22
N PHE A 259 13.31 10.77 21.69
CA PHE A 259 12.90 10.78 23.09
C PHE A 259 14.04 10.39 24.05
N LEU A 260 14.83 9.35 23.71
CA LEU A 260 15.94 8.91 24.53
C LEU A 260 17.11 9.90 24.52
N SER A 261 17.39 10.53 23.38
CA SER A 261 18.44 11.54 23.26
C SER A 261 18.17 12.77 24.14
N ASP A 262 16.89 13.13 24.32
CA ASP A 262 16.49 14.25 25.18
C ASP A 262 16.63 13.93 26.69
N LEU A 263 16.62 12.65 27.06
CA LEU A 263 16.60 12.21 28.45
C LEU A 263 17.93 11.68 28.95
N LEU A 264 18.77 11.17 28.06
CA LEU A 264 20.02 10.53 28.44
C LEU A 264 21.17 11.55 28.49
N PRO A 265 22.16 11.37 29.42
CA PRO A 265 23.34 12.22 29.46
C PRO A 265 24.07 12.23 28.11
N ALA A 266 24.71 13.35 27.77
CA ALA A 266 25.50 13.51 26.55
C ALA A 266 26.62 12.45 26.35
N SER A 267 26.97 11.73 27.41
CA SER A 267 27.90 10.59 27.36
C SER A 267 27.28 9.28 26.86
N THR A 268 25.94 9.23 26.70
CA THR A 268 25.23 8.04 26.20
C THR A 268 24.96 8.20 24.71
N THR A 269 25.68 7.45 23.89
CA THR A 269 25.43 7.46 22.43
C THR A 269 24.24 6.57 22.12
N VAL A 270 23.17 7.17 21.60
CA VAL A 270 22.04 6.45 20.97
C VAL A 270 22.26 6.59 19.47
N SER A 271 22.55 5.50 18.78
CA SER A 271 22.79 5.51 17.34
C SER A 271 21.97 4.45 16.65
N MET A 272 21.56 4.74 15.43
CA MET A 272 21.18 3.71 14.48
C MET A 272 22.43 3.15 13.80
N PRO A 273 22.47 1.86 13.43
CA PRO A 273 23.53 1.38 12.57
C PRO A 273 23.49 2.14 11.25
N GLU A 274 24.64 2.65 10.81
CA GLU A 274 24.77 3.20 9.46
C GLU A 274 24.65 2.06 8.47
N TRP A 275 23.56 2.03 7.72
CA TRP A 275 23.39 1.13 6.59
C TRP A 275 24.08 1.74 5.39
N SER A 276 25.00 1.02 4.79
CA SER A 276 25.54 1.45 3.49
C SER A 276 24.45 1.28 2.41
N VAL A 277 24.53 2.11 1.35
CA VAL A 277 23.62 1.98 0.19
C VAL A 277 23.68 0.56 -0.41
N GLN A 278 24.79 -0.17 -0.24
CA GLN A 278 24.95 -1.55 -0.66
C GLN A 278 24.16 -2.52 0.21
N ASP A 279 24.07 -2.28 1.53
CA ASP A 279 23.25 -3.09 2.44
C ASP A 279 21.76 -2.94 2.11
N LEU A 280 21.31 -1.71 1.85
CA LEU A 280 19.94 -1.44 1.41
C LEU A 280 19.62 -2.06 0.05
N GLN A 281 20.56 -2.10 -0.90
CA GLN A 281 20.36 -2.72 -2.21
C GLN A 281 20.26 -4.26 -2.14
N GLN A 282 20.90 -4.92 -1.19
CA GLN A 282 20.68 -6.35 -0.94
C GLN A 282 19.29 -6.64 -0.40
N PHE A 283 18.72 -5.75 0.42
CA PHE A 283 17.35 -5.88 0.92
C PHE A 283 16.26 -5.71 -0.16
N ILE A 284 16.52 -4.88 -1.17
CA ILE A 284 15.55 -4.59 -2.26
C ILE A 284 15.58 -5.67 -3.36
N ARG A 285 16.64 -6.49 -3.43
CA ARG A 285 16.79 -7.53 -4.47
C ARG A 285 16.27 -8.92 -4.08
N MET A 286 15.71 -9.09 -2.91
CA MET A 286 15.03 -10.32 -2.45
C MET A 286 13.51 -10.13 -2.52
#